data_698c1d198cf2cc9ec9f6d9be9e827b79
#
_entry.id   698c1d198cf2cc9ec9f6d9be9e827b79
#
_cell.length_a   1.000
_cell.length_b   1.000
_cell.length_c   1.000
_cell.angle_alpha   90.00
_cell.angle_beta   90.00
_cell.angle_gamma   90.00
#
_symmetry.space_group_name_H-M   'P 1'
#
loop_
_entity.id
_entity.type
_entity.pdbx_description
1 polymer ?
#
loop_
_entity_poly.entity_id
_entity_poly.type
_entity_poly.pdbx_seq_one_letter_code
_entity_poly.pdbx_strand_id
1 'polypeptide(L)'
;MNAPTRLGLFGLALAVVFALAAVTARAVVPEETARAWAQESTTHGGEHASPNDDGTGDAAGDHSAHDDAAAPAGLALEQDNYRLTGVSAPTEVDERGRLELTVTDADGDPVTDYSIEHEEELHLVVVRSDGQHFRHVHPQRAADGTWSLPWTWQAAGTYRLYADTTPADADEGVTLTSTVDVAGDLTPTGSQPTRTTSVAGLDVSIEGDLVPGEESRLTLRVERDGEPVTTIEPYLGAAGHLVALREGDLAYLHVHPEGEAPTAAELGGPEIDFVTTAPTPGRYLLYLDVKVDGQVHTAPLVVDTAGSSPAGSTATPSTSHGDTDHDH
;
A
#
# COMPACT_ATOMS: atom_id res chain seq x y z
N MET A 1 -23.99 46.33 5.44
CA MET A 1 -24.91 45.21 5.06
C MET A 1 -25.01 44.28 6.23
N ASN A 2 -26.21 44.04 6.73
CA ASN A 2 -26.47 43.21 7.92
C ASN A 2 -26.27 41.71 7.58
N ALA A 3 -25.92 40.90 8.58
CA ALA A 3 -25.65 39.47 8.40
C ALA A 3 -26.74 38.71 7.60
N PRO A 4 -28.04 38.92 7.80
CA PRO A 4 -29.06 38.26 7.01
C PRO A 4 -29.04 38.59 5.52
N THR A 5 -28.66 39.80 5.15
CA THR A 5 -28.55 40.24 3.74
C THR A 5 -27.38 39.55 3.03
N ARG A 6 -26.27 39.32 3.75
CA ARG A 6 -25.12 38.59 3.21
C ARG A 6 -25.44 37.11 3.01
N LEU A 7 -26.16 36.50 3.95
CA LEU A 7 -26.59 35.10 3.86
C LEU A 7 -27.55 34.87 2.69
N GLY A 8 -28.49 35.81 2.48
CA GLY A 8 -29.44 35.76 1.37
C GLY A 8 -28.76 35.92 0.00
N LEU A 9 -27.75 36.80 -0.11
CA LEU A 9 -26.97 36.99 -1.34
C LEU A 9 -26.10 35.78 -1.65
N PHE A 10 -25.53 35.15 -0.63
CA PHE A 10 -24.75 33.94 -0.77
C PHE A 10 -25.62 32.74 -1.23
N GLY A 11 -26.82 32.57 -0.63
CA GLY A 11 -27.79 31.57 -1.03
C GLY A 11 -28.26 31.73 -2.48
N LEU A 12 -28.48 32.98 -2.91
CA LEU A 12 -28.87 33.30 -4.30
C LEU A 12 -27.73 32.97 -5.28
N ALA A 13 -26.50 33.33 -4.94
CA ALA A 13 -25.32 33.01 -5.76
C ALA A 13 -25.11 31.49 -5.92
N LEU A 14 -25.28 30.76 -4.83
CA LEU A 14 -25.20 29.29 -4.84
C LEU A 14 -26.28 28.66 -5.74
N ALA A 15 -27.52 29.13 -5.64
CA ALA A 15 -28.63 28.67 -6.47
C ALA A 15 -28.40 28.92 -7.98
N VAL A 16 -27.81 30.06 -8.33
CA VAL A 16 -27.44 30.37 -9.73
C VAL A 16 -26.34 29.46 -10.23
N VAL A 17 -25.33 29.17 -9.42
CA VAL A 17 -24.25 28.23 -9.79
C VAL A 17 -24.80 26.83 -10.01
N PHE A 18 -25.69 26.34 -9.13
CA PHE A 18 -26.34 25.03 -9.30
C PHE A 18 -27.24 24.97 -10.54
N ALA A 19 -27.98 26.03 -10.82
CA ALA A 19 -28.82 26.09 -12.02
C ALA A 19 -27.98 26.07 -13.31
N LEU A 20 -26.86 26.80 -13.35
CA LEU A 20 -25.92 26.80 -14.48
C LEU A 20 -25.26 25.43 -14.63
N ALA A 21 -24.84 24.79 -13.54
CA ALA A 21 -24.25 23.45 -13.58
C ALA A 21 -25.26 22.39 -14.09
N ALA A 22 -26.51 22.49 -13.71
CA ALA A 22 -27.57 21.58 -14.17
C ALA A 22 -27.88 21.76 -15.67
N VAL A 23 -27.85 22.99 -16.18
CA VAL A 23 -28.02 23.27 -17.62
C VAL A 23 -26.85 22.77 -18.43
N THR A 24 -25.61 22.97 -17.96
CA THR A 24 -24.40 22.46 -18.64
C THR A 24 -24.33 20.94 -18.60
N ALA A 25 -24.70 20.29 -17.48
CA ALA A 25 -24.74 18.83 -17.38
C ALA A 25 -25.72 18.22 -18.40
N ARG A 26 -26.91 18.80 -18.60
CA ARG A 26 -27.87 18.36 -19.61
C ARG A 26 -27.41 18.54 -21.07
N ALA A 27 -26.53 19.49 -21.32
CA ALA A 27 -25.97 19.75 -22.64
C ALA A 27 -24.81 18.80 -23.03
N VAL A 28 -24.14 18.21 -22.03
CA VAL A 28 -22.92 17.41 -22.21
C VAL A 28 -23.16 15.91 -22.00
N VAL A 29 -24.14 15.53 -21.14
CA VAL A 29 -24.44 14.13 -20.86
C VAL A 29 -25.62 13.66 -21.72
N PRO A 30 -25.46 12.65 -22.59
CA PRO A 30 -26.56 12.08 -23.34
C PRO A 30 -27.67 11.55 -22.39
N GLU A 31 -28.95 11.77 -22.74
CA GLU A 31 -30.09 11.35 -21.90
C GLU A 31 -30.10 9.85 -21.59
N GLU A 32 -29.56 9.05 -22.47
CA GLU A 32 -29.43 7.59 -22.33
C GLU A 32 -28.49 7.22 -21.18
N THR A 33 -27.36 7.93 -21.03
CA THR A 33 -26.40 7.71 -19.94
C THR A 33 -26.99 8.14 -18.59
N ALA A 34 -27.73 9.25 -18.57
CA ALA A 34 -28.40 9.71 -17.35
C ALA A 34 -29.51 8.75 -16.90
N ARG A 35 -30.23 8.13 -17.85
CA ARG A 35 -31.26 7.11 -17.53
C ARG A 35 -30.65 5.80 -17.04
N ALA A 36 -29.51 5.38 -17.59
CA ALA A 36 -28.79 4.19 -17.14
C ALA A 36 -28.38 4.33 -15.67
N TRP A 37 -27.79 5.46 -15.29
CA TRP A 37 -27.42 5.73 -13.89
C TRP A 37 -28.62 5.84 -12.93
N ALA A 38 -29.76 6.39 -13.40
CA ALA A 38 -30.98 6.47 -12.61
C ALA A 38 -31.64 5.09 -12.39
N GLN A 39 -31.47 4.15 -13.32
CA GLN A 39 -31.97 2.79 -13.19
C GLN A 39 -31.09 1.94 -12.26
N GLU A 40 -29.78 2.14 -12.29
CA GLU A 40 -28.85 1.44 -11.41
C GLU A 40 -29.03 1.82 -9.93
N SER A 41 -29.37 3.08 -9.65
CA SER A 41 -29.62 3.57 -8.28
C SER A 41 -30.97 3.15 -7.69
N THR A 42 -31.94 2.68 -8.50
CA THR A 42 -33.26 2.22 -8.02
C THR A 42 -33.29 0.71 -7.71
N THR A 43 -32.25 -0.06 -8.07
CA THR A 43 -32.20 -1.50 -7.82
C THR A 43 -31.70 -1.85 -6.41
N HIS A 44 -31.20 -0.89 -5.63
CA HIS A 44 -30.70 -1.09 -4.26
C HIS A 44 -31.61 -0.54 -3.15
N GLY A 45 -32.84 -0.19 -3.45
CA GLY A 45 -33.79 0.38 -2.48
C GLY A 45 -34.96 -0.54 -2.23
N GLY A 46 -34.84 -1.43 -1.25
CA GLY A 46 -35.83 -1.95 -0.36
C GLY A 46 -37.11 -2.57 -0.90
N GLU A 47 -37.51 -3.72 -0.40
CA GLU A 47 -38.84 -3.90 0.12
C GLU A 47 -38.84 -5.02 1.16
N HIS A 48 -39.03 -4.64 2.41
CA HIS A 48 -39.56 -5.52 3.43
C HIS A 48 -41.09 -5.59 3.27
N ALA A 49 -41.61 -6.74 2.90
CA ALA A 49 -42.98 -7.13 3.22
C ALA A 49 -43.07 -8.64 3.40
N SER A 50 -43.56 -9.03 4.54
CA SER A 50 -43.81 -10.39 5.03
C SER A 50 -45.12 -11.01 4.47
N PRO A 51 -45.55 -12.23 4.94
CA PRO A 51 -45.43 -13.44 4.16
C PRO A 51 -46.82 -14.02 3.82
N ASN A 52 -46.88 -14.87 2.83
CA ASN A 52 -47.68 -16.09 2.73
C ASN A 52 -47.81 -16.54 1.27
N ASP A 53 -47.44 -17.73 1.01
CA ASP A 53 -48.21 -18.88 0.58
C ASP A 53 -47.47 -19.79 -0.40
N ASP A 54 -47.71 -21.07 -0.25
CA ASP A 54 -47.27 -22.27 -0.93
C ASP A 54 -47.01 -22.19 -2.44
N GLY A 55 -45.92 -22.86 -2.87
CA GLY A 55 -45.77 -23.22 -4.27
C GLY A 55 -44.36 -23.78 -4.61
N THR A 56 -44.26 -25.11 -4.66
CA THR A 56 -43.15 -25.91 -5.16
C THR A 56 -42.62 -25.43 -6.51
N GLY A 57 -41.33 -25.25 -6.61
CA GLY A 57 -40.63 -25.02 -7.90
C GLY A 57 -39.13 -24.95 -7.74
N ASP A 58 -38.45 -26.09 -7.98
CA ASP A 58 -37.01 -26.15 -8.14
C ASP A 58 -36.52 -25.18 -9.22
N ALA A 59 -35.71 -24.19 -8.82
CA ALA A 59 -34.74 -23.55 -9.69
C ALA A 59 -33.53 -23.21 -8.84
N ALA A 60 -32.51 -24.03 -8.96
CA ALA A 60 -31.17 -23.72 -8.47
C ALA A 60 -30.69 -22.42 -9.12
N GLY A 61 -30.88 -21.31 -8.44
CA GLY A 61 -30.19 -20.06 -8.73
C GLY A 61 -28.75 -20.21 -8.26
N ASP A 62 -27.86 -20.40 -9.20
CA ASP A 62 -26.44 -20.26 -9.03
C ASP A 62 -26.15 -18.82 -8.59
N HIS A 63 -26.13 -18.61 -7.28
CA HIS A 63 -25.52 -17.41 -6.72
C HIS A 63 -24.02 -17.60 -6.93
N SER A 64 -23.51 -17.08 -8.06
CA SER A 64 -22.10 -16.86 -8.27
C SER A 64 -21.56 -16.22 -6.99
N ALA A 65 -20.79 -17.00 -6.22
CA ALA A 65 -19.96 -16.46 -5.18
C ALA A 65 -19.12 -15.36 -5.85
N HIS A 66 -19.40 -14.12 -5.51
CA HIS A 66 -18.38 -13.10 -5.70
C HIS A 66 -17.23 -13.59 -4.83
N ASP A 67 -16.15 -14.02 -5.44
CA ASP A 67 -14.87 -14.11 -4.77
C ASP A 67 -14.62 -12.71 -4.22
N ASP A 68 -14.90 -12.52 -2.94
CA ASP A 68 -14.41 -11.37 -2.19
C ASP A 68 -12.89 -11.52 -2.15
N ALA A 69 -12.25 -11.05 -3.22
CA ALA A 69 -10.81 -10.88 -3.19
C ALA A 69 -10.51 -9.97 -2.00
N ALA A 70 -9.84 -10.51 -1.00
CA ALA A 70 -9.48 -9.75 0.19
C ALA A 70 -8.84 -8.42 -0.22
N ALA A 71 -9.31 -7.33 0.39
CA ALA A 71 -8.78 -6.01 0.10
C ALA A 71 -7.26 -6.02 0.33
N PRO A 72 -6.47 -5.40 -0.55
CA PRO A 72 -5.02 -5.36 -0.36
C PRO A 72 -4.67 -4.79 1.01
N ALA A 73 -3.74 -5.43 1.74
CA ALA A 73 -3.31 -5.00 3.05
C ALA A 73 -2.70 -3.58 3.03
N GLY A 74 -2.75 -2.88 4.15
CA GLY A 74 -2.16 -1.56 4.31
C GLY A 74 -2.85 -0.43 3.54
N LEU A 75 -4.09 -0.62 3.06
CA LEU A 75 -4.91 0.44 2.45
C LEU A 75 -6.08 0.85 3.33
N ALA A 76 -6.52 -0.02 4.22
CA ALA A 76 -7.62 0.24 5.13
C ALA A 76 -7.16 1.04 6.37
N LEU A 77 -8.01 1.96 6.83
CA LEU A 77 -7.80 2.69 8.09
C LEU A 77 -8.19 1.84 9.31
N GLU A 78 -8.84 0.72 9.09
CA GLU A 78 -9.33 -0.23 10.08
C GLU A 78 -9.18 -1.64 9.52
N GLN A 79 -8.73 -2.56 10.34
CA GLN A 79 -8.70 -3.99 10.05
C GLN A 79 -9.05 -4.73 11.34
N ASP A 80 -9.99 -5.68 11.26
CA ASP A 80 -10.42 -6.53 12.38
C ASP A 80 -10.82 -5.74 13.64
N ASN A 81 -11.48 -4.59 13.45
CA ASN A 81 -11.88 -3.62 14.47
C ASN A 81 -10.72 -2.88 15.17
N TYR A 82 -9.51 -2.99 14.66
CA TYR A 82 -8.37 -2.18 15.12
C TYR A 82 -8.13 -0.99 14.20
N ARG A 83 -7.66 0.13 14.77
CA ARG A 83 -7.36 1.38 14.05
C ARG A 83 -6.05 1.97 14.51
N LEU A 84 -5.39 2.65 13.60
CA LEU A 84 -4.25 3.49 13.93
C LEU A 84 -4.75 4.91 14.21
N THR A 85 -4.57 5.36 15.45
CA THR A 85 -5.06 6.66 15.94
C THR A 85 -3.92 7.46 16.58
N GLY A 86 -4.18 8.71 16.96
CA GLY A 86 -3.23 9.55 17.67
C GLY A 86 -1.91 9.76 16.94
N VAL A 87 -1.90 9.61 15.61
CA VAL A 87 -0.67 9.79 14.82
C VAL A 87 -0.24 11.24 14.86
N SER A 88 0.96 11.47 15.36
CA SER A 88 1.60 12.80 15.40
C SER A 88 3.08 12.68 15.04
N ALA A 89 3.60 13.68 14.35
CA ALA A 89 5.01 13.76 13.95
C ALA A 89 5.39 15.23 13.73
N PRO A 90 6.69 15.57 13.64
CA PRO A 90 7.12 16.88 13.14
C PRO A 90 6.47 17.20 11.79
N THR A 91 6.18 18.45 11.53
CA THR A 91 5.47 18.88 10.30
C THR A 91 6.39 19.48 9.25
N GLU A 92 7.67 19.71 9.58
CA GLU A 92 8.65 20.33 8.70
C GLU A 92 9.88 19.43 8.52
N VAL A 93 10.59 19.62 7.41
CA VAL A 93 11.87 18.96 7.14
C VAL A 93 12.91 19.41 8.17
N ASP A 94 13.78 18.49 8.63
CA ASP A 94 14.85 18.72 9.62
C ASP A 94 14.37 19.14 11.01
N GLU A 95 13.06 19.28 11.24
CA GLU A 95 12.49 19.46 12.57
C GLU A 95 12.69 18.18 13.40
N ARG A 96 13.31 18.34 14.57
CA ARG A 96 13.51 17.23 15.53
C ARG A 96 12.30 17.11 16.44
N GLY A 97 11.74 15.91 16.51
CA GLY A 97 10.60 15.64 17.41
C GLY A 97 10.44 14.15 17.65
N ARG A 98 9.21 13.76 17.86
CA ARG A 98 8.81 12.36 18.01
C ARG A 98 7.73 12.03 16.99
N LEU A 99 7.77 10.83 16.48
CA LEU A 99 6.64 10.22 15.82
C LEU A 99 5.94 9.38 16.88
N GLU A 100 4.64 9.60 17.04
CA GLU A 100 3.80 8.93 18.01
C GLU A 100 2.56 8.38 17.32
N LEU A 101 2.07 7.24 17.80
CA LEU A 101 0.86 6.60 17.29
C LEU A 101 0.26 5.70 18.39
N THR A 102 -1.01 5.34 18.22
CA THR A 102 -1.71 4.43 19.11
C THR A 102 -2.58 3.48 18.28
N VAL A 103 -2.54 2.20 18.60
CA VAL A 103 -3.52 1.24 18.09
C VAL A 103 -4.68 1.21 19.07
N THR A 104 -5.91 1.39 18.54
CA THR A 104 -7.13 1.32 19.33
C THR A 104 -8.02 0.20 18.85
N ASP A 105 -8.78 -0.38 19.77
CA ASP A 105 -9.79 -1.40 19.48
C ASP A 105 -11.15 -0.79 19.01
N ALA A 106 -12.19 -1.64 18.89
CA ALA A 106 -13.53 -1.25 18.46
C ALA A 106 -14.21 -0.21 19.37
N ASP A 107 -13.89 -0.23 20.67
CA ASP A 107 -14.43 0.69 21.68
C ASP A 107 -13.66 2.02 21.70
N GLY A 108 -12.52 2.08 21.01
CA GLY A 108 -11.61 3.22 20.96
C GLY A 108 -10.60 3.23 22.09
N ASP A 109 -10.50 2.15 22.83
CA ASP A 109 -9.54 2.01 23.93
C ASP A 109 -8.15 1.63 23.35
N PRO A 110 -7.05 2.16 23.93
CA PRO A 110 -5.70 1.80 23.53
C PRO A 110 -5.39 0.32 23.76
N VAL A 111 -4.89 -0.36 22.76
CA VAL A 111 -4.36 -1.72 22.90
C VAL A 111 -3.03 -1.67 23.62
N THR A 112 -2.88 -2.51 24.65
CA THR A 112 -1.68 -2.54 25.52
C THR A 112 -0.97 -3.89 25.53
N ASP A 113 -1.56 -4.93 24.98
CA ASP A 113 -0.98 -6.27 24.91
C ASP A 113 -0.87 -6.75 23.47
N TYR A 114 0.31 -7.28 23.10
CA TYR A 114 0.63 -7.72 21.76
C TYR A 114 1.41 -9.02 21.78
N SER A 115 1.26 -9.82 20.74
CA SER A 115 2.16 -10.92 20.45
C SER A 115 3.48 -10.36 19.88
N ILE A 116 4.57 -11.08 20.13
CA ILE A 116 5.87 -10.73 19.53
C ILE A 116 5.99 -11.47 18.21
N GLU A 117 6.13 -10.71 17.14
CA GLU A 117 6.42 -11.21 15.80
C GLU A 117 7.80 -10.71 15.37
N HIS A 118 8.67 -11.58 14.90
CA HIS A 118 10.00 -11.19 14.48
C HIS A 118 10.74 -10.33 15.53
N GLU A 119 10.73 -10.79 16.79
CA GLU A 119 11.39 -10.15 17.95
C GLU A 119 10.78 -8.82 18.42
N GLU A 120 9.76 -8.26 17.75
CA GLU A 120 9.13 -6.99 18.08
C GLU A 120 7.60 -7.11 18.25
N GLU A 121 7.01 -6.22 19.03
CA GLU A 121 5.54 -6.12 19.18
C GLU A 121 4.90 -5.32 18.05
N LEU A 122 5.65 -4.43 17.38
CA LEU A 122 5.16 -3.61 16.28
C LEU A 122 6.29 -3.25 15.31
N HIS A 123 6.06 -3.52 14.03
CA HIS A 123 6.90 -3.07 12.94
C HIS A 123 6.29 -1.82 12.31
N LEU A 124 7.02 -0.70 12.32
CA LEU A 124 6.57 0.54 11.74
C LEU A 124 7.32 0.79 10.42
N VAL A 125 6.60 0.68 9.31
CA VAL A 125 7.10 1.07 8.01
C VAL A 125 6.61 2.47 7.68
N VAL A 126 7.51 3.33 7.25
CA VAL A 126 7.23 4.69 6.81
C VAL A 126 7.83 4.91 5.43
N VAL A 127 7.03 5.37 4.49
CA VAL A 127 7.49 5.61 3.11
C VAL A 127 6.78 6.83 2.53
N ARG A 128 7.51 7.65 1.75
CA ARG A 128 6.89 8.76 1.02
C ARG A 128 6.04 8.23 -0.14
N SER A 129 5.02 8.97 -0.53
CA SER A 129 4.03 8.58 -1.55
C SER A 129 4.62 8.17 -2.91
N ASP A 130 5.85 8.57 -3.22
CA ASP A 130 6.60 8.18 -4.42
C ASP A 130 7.56 6.99 -4.21
N GLY A 131 7.46 6.30 -3.07
CA GLY A 131 8.32 5.16 -2.72
C GLY A 131 9.72 5.55 -2.22
N GLN A 132 10.00 6.84 -2.07
CA GLN A 132 11.28 7.29 -1.54
C GLN A 132 11.26 7.42 -0.01
N HIS A 133 12.43 7.60 0.60
CA HIS A 133 12.58 7.80 2.05
C HIS A 133 11.92 6.70 2.89
N PHE A 134 12.03 5.47 2.42
CA PHE A 134 11.57 4.29 3.17
C PHE A 134 12.36 4.14 4.48
N ARG A 135 11.64 3.79 5.53
CA ARG A 135 12.22 3.42 6.84
C ARG A 135 11.39 2.31 7.46
N HIS A 136 12.06 1.29 7.96
CA HIS A 136 11.49 0.23 8.78
C HIS A 136 12.09 0.34 10.18
N VAL A 137 11.27 0.58 11.18
CA VAL A 137 11.69 0.93 12.53
C VAL A 137 10.75 0.34 13.57
N HIS A 138 11.22 0.25 14.82
CA HIS A 138 10.48 -0.34 15.95
C HIS A 138 10.31 0.70 17.05
N PRO A 139 9.12 1.33 17.18
CA PRO A 139 8.85 2.29 18.24
C PRO A 139 8.74 1.60 19.60
N GLN A 140 8.94 2.36 20.66
CA GLN A 140 8.75 1.89 22.03
C GLN A 140 7.35 2.19 22.50
N ARG A 141 6.70 1.21 23.14
CA ARG A 141 5.38 1.36 23.72
C ARG A 141 5.46 1.86 25.17
N ALA A 142 4.67 2.88 25.47
CA ALA A 142 4.40 3.34 26.85
C ALA A 142 3.27 2.52 27.49
N ALA A 143 3.12 2.64 28.80
CA ALA A 143 2.11 1.89 29.55
C ALA A 143 0.65 2.26 29.19
N ASP A 144 0.44 3.42 28.60
CA ASP A 144 -0.86 3.91 28.13
C ASP A 144 -1.21 3.46 26.69
N GLY A 145 -0.36 2.60 26.08
CA GLY A 145 -0.55 2.11 24.70
C GLY A 145 0.04 3.03 23.62
N THR A 146 0.63 4.18 23.97
CA THR A 146 1.28 5.07 23.03
C THR A 146 2.61 4.51 22.57
N TRP A 147 2.76 4.34 21.26
CA TRP A 147 4.01 4.00 20.61
C TRP A 147 4.76 5.25 20.19
N SER A 148 6.06 5.30 20.38
CA SER A 148 6.83 6.50 20.01
C SER A 148 8.30 6.23 19.77
N LEU A 149 8.91 7.07 18.91
CA LEU A 149 10.34 7.10 18.65
C LEU A 149 10.80 8.52 18.27
N PRO A 150 12.09 8.86 18.46
CA PRO A 150 12.66 10.11 17.93
C PRO A 150 12.54 10.14 16.41
N TRP A 151 12.12 11.28 15.86
CA TRP A 151 11.87 11.40 14.44
C TRP A 151 12.33 12.73 13.85
N THR A 152 12.76 12.67 12.60
CA THR A 152 13.11 13.82 11.77
C THR A 152 12.87 13.45 10.32
N TRP A 153 12.16 14.28 9.59
CA TRP A 153 11.94 14.11 8.16
C TRP A 153 13.11 14.64 7.36
N GLN A 154 13.55 13.90 6.35
CA GLN A 154 14.64 14.30 5.45
C GLN A 154 14.13 15.03 4.20
N ALA A 155 12.86 14.93 3.89
CA ALA A 155 12.24 15.56 2.73
C ALA A 155 10.76 15.85 2.96
N ALA A 156 10.24 16.83 2.25
CA ALA A 156 8.83 17.17 2.21
C ALA A 156 8.01 16.13 1.43
N GLY A 157 6.71 16.09 1.68
CA GLY A 157 5.75 15.26 0.98
C GLY A 157 4.79 14.54 1.90
N THR A 158 3.88 13.77 1.32
CA THR A 158 2.98 12.89 2.06
C THR A 158 3.66 11.55 2.29
N TYR A 159 3.73 11.14 3.53
CA TYR A 159 4.26 9.84 3.95
C TYR A 159 3.11 8.93 4.38
N ARG A 160 3.19 7.67 3.99
CA ARG A 160 2.34 6.61 4.50
C ARG A 160 3.07 5.85 5.59
N LEU A 161 2.35 5.56 6.66
CA LEU A 161 2.78 4.76 7.79
C LEU A 161 2.01 3.44 7.77
N TYR A 162 2.68 2.36 8.09
CA TYR A 162 2.08 1.05 8.33
C TYR A 162 2.53 0.58 9.70
N ALA A 163 1.57 0.31 10.56
CA ALA A 163 1.79 -0.39 11.81
C ALA A 163 1.40 -1.86 11.60
N ASP A 164 2.39 -2.71 11.45
CA ASP A 164 2.23 -4.15 11.32
C ASP A 164 2.44 -4.78 12.68
N THR A 165 1.40 -5.40 13.23
CA THR A 165 1.36 -5.82 14.63
C THR A 165 0.29 -6.88 14.86
N THR A 166 0.42 -7.67 15.93
CA THR A 166 -0.56 -8.67 16.34
C THR A 166 -1.05 -8.36 17.75
N PRO A 167 -2.20 -7.64 17.90
CA PRO A 167 -2.84 -7.50 19.21
C PRO A 167 -3.08 -8.86 19.85
N ALA A 168 -2.90 -8.97 21.18
CA ALA A 168 -2.96 -10.26 21.86
C ALA A 168 -4.33 -10.96 21.76
N ASP A 169 -5.39 -10.17 21.58
CA ASP A 169 -6.78 -10.66 21.41
C ASP A 169 -7.17 -10.86 19.94
N ALA A 170 -6.27 -10.59 18.98
CA ALA A 170 -6.51 -10.82 17.56
C ALA A 170 -6.14 -12.25 17.18
N ASP A 171 -6.89 -12.83 16.22
CA ASP A 171 -6.61 -14.17 15.69
C ASP A 171 -5.42 -14.14 14.71
N GLU A 172 -5.21 -13.02 14.02
CA GLU A 172 -4.16 -12.80 13.01
C GLU A 172 -3.55 -11.41 13.15
N GLY A 173 -2.38 -11.20 12.55
CA GLY A 173 -1.75 -9.90 12.47
C GLY A 173 -2.55 -8.88 11.65
N VAL A 174 -2.44 -7.61 12.00
CA VAL A 174 -3.10 -6.51 11.33
C VAL A 174 -2.07 -5.51 10.79
N THR A 175 -2.28 -5.03 9.56
CA THR A 175 -1.49 -3.97 8.95
C THR A 175 -2.32 -2.69 8.86
N LEU A 176 -2.21 -1.85 9.88
CA LEU A 176 -2.96 -0.59 9.99
C LEU A 176 -2.20 0.55 9.33
N THR A 177 -2.92 1.48 8.70
CA THR A 177 -2.27 2.57 7.96
C THR A 177 -2.76 3.95 8.37
N SER A 178 -1.88 4.93 8.18
CA SER A 178 -2.18 6.35 8.30
C SER A 178 -1.26 7.17 7.39
N THR A 179 -1.52 8.47 7.26
CA THR A 179 -0.68 9.38 6.48
C THR A 179 -0.26 10.58 7.30
N VAL A 180 0.94 11.09 7.01
CA VAL A 180 1.47 12.33 7.59
C VAL A 180 1.97 13.21 6.44
N ASP A 181 1.60 14.48 6.48
CA ASP A 181 2.07 15.49 5.54
C ASP A 181 3.22 16.30 6.14
N VAL A 182 4.32 16.39 5.41
CA VAL A 182 5.50 17.17 5.76
C VAL A 182 5.59 18.38 4.82
N ALA A 183 5.57 19.57 5.39
CA ALA A 183 5.57 20.81 4.64
C ALA A 183 6.83 21.01 3.79
N GLY A 184 6.67 21.60 2.62
CA GLY A 184 7.73 21.93 1.67
C GLY A 184 7.40 21.53 0.24
N ASP A 185 8.35 21.77 -0.66
CA ASP A 185 8.20 21.43 -2.06
C ASP A 185 8.49 19.94 -2.29
N LEU A 186 7.54 19.24 -2.90
CA LEU A 186 7.69 17.85 -3.33
C LEU A 186 7.90 17.81 -4.85
N THR A 187 9.00 17.20 -5.26
CA THR A 187 9.18 16.72 -6.63
C THR A 187 9.20 15.20 -6.58
N PRO A 188 8.13 14.52 -7.00
CA PRO A 188 8.08 13.06 -6.98
C PRO A 188 9.15 12.45 -7.90
N THR A 189 9.78 11.38 -7.44
CA THR A 189 10.73 10.60 -8.24
C THR A 189 10.01 9.34 -8.71
N GLY A 190 9.85 9.21 -10.03
CA GLY A 190 9.27 7.99 -10.60
C GLY A 190 10.21 6.80 -10.41
N SER A 191 9.66 5.64 -10.13
CA SER A 191 10.44 4.40 -10.04
C SER A 191 10.75 3.85 -11.45
N GLN A 192 11.90 3.19 -11.58
CA GLN A 192 12.25 2.43 -12.77
C GLN A 192 12.56 1.00 -12.35
N PRO A 193 12.14 -0.01 -13.13
CA PRO A 193 12.48 -1.40 -12.81
C PRO A 193 13.98 -1.54 -12.63
N THR A 194 14.38 -2.05 -11.48
CA THR A 194 15.77 -2.36 -11.18
C THR A 194 15.85 -3.61 -10.32
N ARG A 195 16.55 -4.60 -10.84
CA ARG A 195 16.79 -5.86 -10.16
C ARG A 195 18.14 -5.90 -9.44
N THR A 196 18.87 -4.79 -9.46
CA THR A 196 20.16 -4.64 -8.76
C THR A 196 20.25 -3.27 -8.16
N THR A 197 20.85 -3.17 -6.98
CA THR A 197 21.08 -1.90 -6.29
C THR A 197 22.36 -1.99 -5.48
N SER A 198 22.96 -0.84 -5.15
CA SER A 198 24.14 -0.79 -4.28
C SER A 198 23.86 0.12 -3.08
N VAL A 199 24.11 -0.36 -1.88
CA VAL A 199 23.94 0.37 -0.62
C VAL A 199 25.12 0.10 0.31
N ALA A 200 25.77 1.15 0.80
CA ALA A 200 26.90 1.06 1.74
C ALA A 200 28.02 0.08 1.32
N GLY A 201 28.29 -0.04 0.00
CA GLY A 201 29.27 -0.96 -0.55
C GLY A 201 28.83 -2.42 -0.65
N LEU A 202 27.54 -2.68 -0.42
CA LEU A 202 26.90 -3.96 -0.71
C LEU A 202 26.17 -3.85 -2.05
N ASP A 203 26.35 -4.81 -2.92
CA ASP A 203 25.59 -4.99 -4.16
C ASP A 203 24.52 -6.06 -3.90
N VAL A 204 23.26 -5.68 -4.11
CA VAL A 204 22.11 -6.55 -3.90
C VAL A 204 21.42 -6.79 -5.23
N SER A 205 21.17 -8.04 -5.56
CA SER A 205 20.41 -8.45 -6.75
C SER A 205 19.22 -9.30 -6.35
N ILE A 206 18.18 -9.32 -7.20
CA ILE A 206 16.97 -10.12 -7.01
C ILE A 206 16.74 -10.99 -8.24
N GLU A 207 16.48 -12.28 -8.00
CA GLU A 207 16.07 -13.28 -8.99
C GLU A 207 14.64 -13.78 -8.66
N GLY A 208 13.99 -14.40 -9.65
CA GLY A 208 12.59 -14.82 -9.56
C GLY A 208 11.64 -13.82 -10.20
N ASP A 209 10.42 -14.25 -10.47
CA ASP A 209 9.37 -13.45 -11.08
C ASP A 209 8.17 -13.38 -10.15
N LEU A 210 7.59 -12.17 -10.01
CA LEU A 210 6.29 -11.98 -9.36
C LEU A 210 5.19 -12.32 -10.37
N VAL A 211 4.41 -13.36 -10.07
CA VAL A 211 3.27 -13.75 -10.89
C VAL A 211 1.99 -13.34 -10.16
N PRO A 212 1.15 -12.47 -10.75
CA PRO A 212 -0.06 -12.02 -10.08
C PRO A 212 -1.00 -13.15 -9.72
N GLY A 213 -1.46 -13.19 -8.47
CA GLY A 213 -2.37 -14.21 -7.95
C GLY A 213 -1.73 -15.58 -7.68
N GLU A 214 -0.43 -15.72 -7.90
CA GLU A 214 0.30 -16.97 -7.64
C GLU A 214 1.39 -16.75 -6.59
N GLU A 215 1.67 -17.77 -5.80
CA GLU A 215 2.82 -17.78 -4.90
C GLU A 215 4.11 -17.69 -5.72
N SER A 216 4.95 -16.73 -5.39
CA SER A 216 6.17 -16.42 -6.10
C SER A 216 7.36 -16.48 -5.15
N ARG A 217 8.43 -17.14 -5.56
CA ARG A 217 9.71 -17.17 -4.84
C ARG A 217 10.63 -16.10 -5.40
N LEU A 218 11.22 -15.31 -4.50
CA LEU A 218 12.22 -14.29 -4.79
C LEU A 218 13.50 -14.62 -4.04
N THR A 219 14.62 -14.72 -4.75
CA THR A 219 15.95 -14.93 -4.17
C THR A 219 16.73 -13.62 -4.24
N LEU A 220 17.11 -13.07 -3.10
CA LEU A 220 17.97 -11.89 -3.02
C LEU A 220 19.39 -12.33 -2.68
N ARG A 221 20.36 -11.83 -3.47
CA ARG A 221 21.76 -12.14 -3.32
C ARG A 221 22.54 -10.88 -2.93
N VAL A 222 23.41 -11.01 -1.93
CA VAL A 222 24.24 -9.92 -1.41
C VAL A 222 25.70 -10.18 -1.71
N GLU A 223 26.36 -9.23 -2.34
CA GLU A 223 27.79 -9.26 -2.69
C GLU A 223 28.49 -7.99 -2.20
N ARG A 224 29.82 -8.07 -2.05
CA ARG A 224 30.68 -6.92 -1.76
C ARG A 224 31.91 -7.03 -2.65
N ASP A 225 32.18 -5.99 -3.45
CA ASP A 225 33.31 -5.99 -4.42
C ASP A 225 33.27 -7.21 -5.36
N GLY A 226 32.10 -7.73 -5.72
CA GLY A 226 31.91 -8.90 -6.57
C GLY A 226 32.10 -10.26 -5.86
N GLU A 227 32.33 -10.26 -4.55
CA GLU A 227 32.45 -11.48 -3.75
C GLU A 227 31.20 -11.71 -2.90
N PRO A 228 30.72 -12.97 -2.77
CA PRO A 228 29.55 -13.30 -1.98
C PRO A 228 29.69 -12.92 -0.50
N VAL A 229 28.69 -12.24 0.08
CA VAL A 229 28.66 -11.97 1.53
C VAL A 229 28.06 -13.17 2.25
N THR A 230 28.90 -13.93 2.94
CA THR A 230 28.50 -15.10 3.75
C THR A 230 28.49 -14.81 5.25
N THR A 231 28.47 -13.53 5.61
CA THR A 231 28.49 -13.03 6.99
C THR A 231 27.28 -12.16 7.29
N ILE A 232 26.14 -12.46 6.68
CA ILE A 232 24.86 -11.83 6.99
C ILE A 232 24.47 -12.25 8.40
N GLU A 233 24.24 -11.27 9.26
CA GLU A 233 23.86 -11.49 10.65
C GLU A 233 22.34 -11.63 10.77
N PRO A 234 21.83 -12.46 11.68
CA PRO A 234 20.42 -12.47 12.01
C PRO A 234 19.92 -11.08 12.40
N TYR A 235 18.75 -10.74 11.88
CA TYR A 235 18.06 -9.51 12.19
C TYR A 235 16.56 -9.78 12.31
N LEU A 236 16.00 -9.50 13.49
CA LEU A 236 14.58 -9.74 13.80
C LEU A 236 14.17 -11.20 13.54
N GLY A 237 15.00 -12.15 13.98
CA GLY A 237 14.71 -13.58 13.87
C GLY A 237 14.80 -14.15 12.46
N ALA A 238 15.32 -13.42 11.47
CA ALA A 238 15.49 -13.88 10.09
C ALA A 238 16.86 -13.49 9.54
N ALA A 239 17.26 -14.02 8.37
CA ALA A 239 18.46 -13.60 7.66
C ALA A 239 18.30 -12.21 7.00
N GLY A 240 17.07 -11.75 6.85
CA GLY A 240 16.73 -10.42 6.34
C GLY A 240 15.22 -10.25 6.31
N HIS A 241 14.76 -9.00 6.17
CA HIS A 241 13.35 -8.66 6.04
C HIS A 241 13.11 -7.98 4.69
N LEU A 242 12.05 -8.40 4.01
CA LEU A 242 11.65 -7.83 2.74
C LEU A 242 10.26 -7.20 2.87
N VAL A 243 10.17 -5.90 2.67
CA VAL A 243 8.89 -5.19 2.52
C VAL A 243 8.63 -4.97 1.04
N ALA A 244 7.44 -5.29 0.58
CA ALA A 244 7.01 -5.07 -0.79
C ALA A 244 5.75 -4.19 -0.80
N LEU A 245 5.78 -3.12 -1.61
CA LEU A 245 4.69 -2.16 -1.76
C LEU A 245 4.32 -2.04 -3.24
N ARG A 246 3.03 -2.08 -3.56
CA ARG A 246 2.57 -1.84 -4.93
C ARG A 246 2.74 -0.37 -5.30
N GLU A 247 3.38 -0.06 -6.44
CA GLU A 247 3.49 1.31 -6.92
C GLU A 247 2.10 1.89 -7.23
N GLY A 248 1.91 3.14 -6.86
CA GLY A 248 0.68 3.91 -7.09
C GLY A 248 -0.15 4.08 -5.83
N ASP A 249 -0.64 3.01 -5.24
CA ASP A 249 -1.44 3.06 -4.01
C ASP A 249 -0.68 2.63 -2.75
N LEU A 250 0.52 2.10 -2.93
CA LEU A 250 1.37 1.59 -1.85
C LEU A 250 0.69 0.47 -1.02
N ALA A 251 -0.13 -0.38 -1.66
CA ALA A 251 -0.66 -1.57 -1.00
C ALA A 251 0.49 -2.44 -0.48
N TYR A 252 0.38 -2.86 0.77
CA TYR A 252 1.40 -3.64 1.46
C TYR A 252 1.27 -5.12 1.10
N LEU A 253 2.37 -5.76 0.73
CA LEU A 253 2.42 -7.20 0.54
C LEU A 253 3.10 -7.85 1.73
N HIS A 254 2.46 -8.85 2.30
CA HIS A 254 3.14 -9.73 3.23
C HIS A 254 4.16 -10.59 2.48
N VAL A 255 5.39 -10.59 2.98
CA VAL A 255 6.51 -11.34 2.45
C VAL A 255 7.06 -12.20 3.57
N HIS A 256 7.19 -13.50 3.31
CA HIS A 256 7.69 -14.44 4.30
C HIS A 256 9.12 -14.88 3.94
N PRO A 257 10.09 -14.76 4.84
CA PRO A 257 11.40 -15.36 4.65
C PRO A 257 11.24 -16.89 4.63
N GLU A 258 11.96 -17.55 3.73
CA GLU A 258 12.00 -19.00 3.70
C GLU A 258 13.17 -19.57 4.51
N GLY A 259 12.97 -20.76 5.02
CA GLY A 259 13.97 -21.49 5.80
C GLY A 259 13.76 -21.37 7.31
N GLU A 260 14.63 -22.00 8.06
CA GLU A 260 14.63 -21.91 9.51
C GLU A 260 15.21 -20.55 9.94
N ALA A 261 14.59 -19.96 10.97
CA ALA A 261 15.13 -18.74 11.58
C ALA A 261 16.55 -18.99 12.10
N PRO A 262 17.55 -18.23 11.64
CA PRO A 262 18.92 -18.44 12.10
C PRO A 262 19.02 -18.10 13.59
N THR A 263 19.86 -18.83 14.33
CA THR A 263 20.17 -18.47 15.70
C THR A 263 21.10 -17.24 15.72
N ALA A 264 21.15 -16.52 16.83
CA ALA A 264 21.98 -15.31 17.00
C ALA A 264 23.48 -15.52 16.72
N ALA A 265 23.95 -16.74 16.68
CA ALA A 265 25.35 -17.11 16.41
C ALA A 265 25.59 -17.60 14.97
N GLU A 266 24.55 -17.80 14.19
CA GLU A 266 24.66 -18.28 12.80
C GLU A 266 24.74 -17.11 11.83
N LEU A 267 25.76 -17.11 11.01
CA LEU A 267 25.90 -16.19 9.90
C LEU A 267 25.38 -16.87 8.63
N GLY A 268 24.67 -16.10 7.81
CA GLY A 268 24.04 -16.59 6.59
C GLY A 268 24.55 -15.89 5.33
N GLY A 269 23.78 -16.06 4.28
CA GLY A 269 24.04 -15.50 2.95
C GLY A 269 24.88 -16.44 2.06
N PRO A 270 25.19 -16.04 0.83
CA PRO A 270 24.87 -14.72 0.24
C PRO A 270 23.41 -14.60 -0.22
N GLU A 271 22.64 -15.66 -0.19
CA GLU A 271 21.26 -15.71 -0.70
C GLU A 271 20.26 -15.75 0.44
N ILE A 272 19.17 -15.03 0.27
CA ILE A 272 18.03 -14.99 1.16
C ILE A 272 16.78 -15.19 0.31
N ASP A 273 16.01 -16.22 0.61
CA ASP A 273 14.80 -16.58 -0.11
C ASP A 273 13.56 -16.04 0.60
N PHE A 274 12.63 -15.54 -0.20
CA PHE A 274 11.34 -15.05 0.24
C PHE A 274 10.21 -15.61 -0.63
N VAL A 275 9.03 -15.75 -0.01
CA VAL A 275 7.80 -16.12 -0.70
C VAL A 275 6.75 -15.04 -0.49
N THR A 276 6.07 -14.68 -1.57
CA THR A 276 4.98 -13.69 -1.55
C THR A 276 4.01 -13.93 -2.69
N THR A 277 2.81 -13.35 -2.59
CA THR A 277 1.81 -13.34 -3.66
C THR A 277 1.45 -11.91 -4.01
N ALA A 278 1.78 -11.49 -5.23
CA ALA A 278 1.34 -10.18 -5.74
C ALA A 278 -0.16 -10.25 -6.07
N PRO A 279 -1.04 -9.42 -5.45
CA PRO A 279 -2.48 -9.54 -5.66
C PRO A 279 -2.92 -9.10 -7.06
N THR A 280 -2.15 -8.25 -7.73
CA THR A 280 -2.50 -7.68 -9.03
C THR A 280 -1.28 -7.51 -9.92
N PRO A 281 -1.47 -7.45 -11.26
CA PRO A 281 -0.42 -6.97 -12.15
C PRO A 281 0.01 -5.55 -11.81
N GLY A 282 1.30 -5.25 -11.97
CA GLY A 282 1.83 -3.90 -11.74
C GLY A 282 3.30 -3.90 -11.35
N ARG A 283 3.74 -2.73 -10.91
CA ARG A 283 5.07 -2.51 -10.39
C ARG A 283 5.06 -2.58 -8.87
N TYR A 284 6.12 -3.16 -8.33
CA TYR A 284 6.31 -3.34 -6.89
C TYR A 284 7.66 -2.76 -6.47
N LEU A 285 7.62 -1.97 -5.40
CA LEU A 285 8.76 -1.38 -4.72
C LEU A 285 9.14 -2.32 -3.59
N LEU A 286 10.37 -2.83 -3.61
CA LEU A 286 10.87 -3.78 -2.64
C LEU A 286 12.00 -3.14 -1.84
N TYR A 287 12.02 -3.41 -0.53
CA TYR A 287 13.03 -2.90 0.38
C TYR A 287 13.55 -4.07 1.23
N LEU A 288 14.78 -4.49 0.96
CA LEU A 288 15.44 -5.52 1.76
C LEU A 288 16.23 -4.87 2.89
N ASP A 289 15.88 -5.22 4.12
CA ASP A 289 16.71 -4.97 5.28
C ASP A 289 17.60 -6.17 5.55
N VAL A 290 18.90 -5.95 5.55
CA VAL A 290 19.92 -6.96 5.82
C VAL A 290 20.97 -6.41 6.80
N LYS A 291 21.39 -7.23 7.76
CA LYS A 291 22.37 -6.83 8.75
C LYS A 291 23.74 -7.40 8.39
N VAL A 292 24.72 -6.51 8.19
CA VAL A 292 26.10 -6.85 7.87
C VAL A 292 27.02 -5.93 8.69
N ASP A 293 28.08 -6.49 9.27
CA ASP A 293 29.04 -5.76 10.11
C ASP A 293 28.38 -4.97 11.27
N GLY A 294 27.34 -5.55 11.88
CA GLY A 294 26.61 -4.96 13.00
C GLY A 294 25.64 -3.83 12.60
N GLN A 295 25.49 -3.53 11.30
CA GLN A 295 24.61 -2.47 10.80
C GLN A 295 23.53 -3.01 9.89
N VAL A 296 22.32 -2.46 10.01
CA VAL A 296 21.21 -2.76 9.11
C VAL A 296 21.30 -1.83 7.90
N HIS A 297 21.20 -2.43 6.72
CA HIS A 297 21.21 -1.75 5.43
C HIS A 297 19.93 -2.03 4.68
N THR A 298 19.25 -0.99 4.21
CA THR A 298 18.03 -1.13 3.41
C THR A 298 18.37 -0.98 1.93
N ALA A 299 18.16 -2.03 1.16
CA ALA A 299 18.42 -2.09 -0.28
C ALA A 299 17.09 -1.96 -1.06
N PRO A 300 16.83 -0.82 -1.76
CA PRO A 300 15.63 -0.65 -2.58
C PRO A 300 15.79 -1.34 -3.93
N LEU A 301 14.75 -2.07 -4.35
CA LEU A 301 14.64 -2.74 -5.64
C LEU A 301 13.26 -2.45 -6.24
N VAL A 302 13.12 -2.58 -7.54
CA VAL A 302 11.84 -2.35 -8.24
C VAL A 302 11.62 -3.44 -9.26
N VAL A 303 10.52 -4.16 -9.13
CA VAL A 303 10.16 -5.24 -10.05
C VAL A 303 8.77 -5.03 -10.65
N ASP A 304 8.64 -5.34 -11.93
CA ASP A 304 7.34 -5.45 -12.58
C ASP A 304 6.88 -6.90 -12.51
N THR A 305 5.59 -7.14 -12.31
CA THR A 305 5.02 -8.49 -12.37
C THR A 305 5.13 -9.08 -13.76
N ALA A 306 5.18 -10.40 -13.85
CA ALA A 306 5.17 -11.09 -15.14
C ALA A 306 3.93 -10.70 -15.97
N GLY A 307 4.13 -10.40 -17.25
CA GLY A 307 3.05 -10.00 -18.16
C GLY A 307 2.60 -8.54 -18.06
N SER A 308 3.17 -7.72 -17.18
CA SER A 308 2.94 -6.28 -17.16
C SER A 308 3.67 -5.62 -18.32
N SER A 309 2.93 -5.06 -19.29
CA SER A 309 3.54 -4.17 -20.28
C SER A 309 3.79 -2.81 -19.62
N PRO A 310 4.96 -2.17 -19.83
CA PRO A 310 5.21 -0.85 -19.26
C PRO A 310 4.13 0.12 -19.77
N ALA A 311 3.42 0.75 -18.84
CA ALA A 311 2.47 1.81 -19.16
C ALA A 311 3.25 2.99 -19.74
N GLY A 312 3.22 3.13 -21.07
CA GLY A 312 3.88 4.27 -21.75
C GLY A 312 4.47 4.02 -23.12
N SER A 313 4.33 2.82 -23.70
CA SER A 313 4.69 2.65 -25.11
C SER A 313 3.52 3.11 -25.99
N THR A 314 3.51 4.39 -26.36
CA THR A 314 2.67 4.88 -27.47
C THR A 314 3.11 4.16 -28.74
N ALA A 315 2.37 3.12 -29.11
CA ALA A 315 2.51 2.52 -30.43
C ALA A 315 2.17 3.60 -31.46
N THR A 316 3.18 4.11 -32.14
CA THR A 316 3.00 4.92 -33.33
C THR A 316 2.30 4.05 -34.36
N PRO A 317 1.10 4.40 -34.88
CA PRO A 317 0.47 3.63 -35.93
C PRO A 317 1.35 3.73 -37.18
N SER A 318 1.92 2.61 -37.58
CA SER A 318 2.61 2.48 -38.87
C SER A 318 1.55 2.55 -39.96
N THR A 319 1.39 3.72 -40.60
CA THR A 319 0.62 3.88 -41.83
C THR A 319 1.44 3.30 -42.95
N SER A 320 1.17 2.05 -43.29
CA SER A 320 1.55 1.43 -44.55
C SER A 320 0.67 2.02 -45.62
N HIS A 321 1.18 2.99 -46.40
CA HIS A 321 0.64 3.34 -47.67
C HIS A 321 1.05 2.25 -48.68
N GLY A 322 0.10 1.40 -49.02
CA GLY A 322 0.19 0.56 -50.19
C GLY A 322 -0.09 1.41 -51.46
N ASP A 323 0.94 1.74 -52.18
CA ASP A 323 0.82 2.17 -53.58
C ASP A 323 0.30 0.99 -54.39
N THR A 324 -0.90 1.12 -54.90
CA THR A 324 -1.40 0.29 -56.03
C THR A 324 -1.37 1.15 -57.27
N ASP A 325 -0.30 0.98 -58.04
CA ASP A 325 -0.27 1.32 -59.45
C ASP A 325 -1.38 0.52 -60.17
N HIS A 326 -2.26 1.24 -60.85
CA HIS A 326 -3.08 0.70 -61.95
C HIS A 326 -2.74 1.47 -63.23
N ASP A 327 -1.89 0.84 -64.04
CA ASP A 327 -1.82 1.04 -65.48
C ASP A 327 -3.10 0.45 -66.16
N HIS A 328 -3.80 1.25 -66.87
CA HIS A 328 -4.44 1.18 -68.17
C HIS A 328 -5.62 2.12 -68.30
#